data_be427eae622be82adcf097eaefd020ec
#
_entry.id   be427eae622be82adcf097eaefd020ec
#
_cell.length_a   1.000
_cell.length_b   1.000
_cell.length_c   1.000
_cell.angle_alpha   90.00
_cell.angle_beta   90.00
_cell.angle_gamma   90.00
#
_symmetry.space_group_name_H-M   'P 1'
#
loop_
_entity.id
_entity.type
_entity.pdbx_description
1 polymer ?
#
loop_
_entity_poly.entity_id
_entity_poly.type
_entity_poly.pdbx_seq_one_letter_code
_entity_poly.pdbx_strand_id
1 'polypeptide(L)'
;MRLVFGDGSADIPDASKPALDALAQQLSGDEALRIQLLAYASGTSDTASRSRRLSLSRALAVRSYLIAKGIRSTRMDVRALGNNVEGSPADRVDIIPQKS
;
A
#
# COMPACT_ATOMS: atom_id res chain seq x y z
N MET A 1 -4.67 -5.32 6.84
CA MET A 1 -5.32 -5.34 5.50
C MET A 1 -4.26 -5.54 4.46
N ARG A 2 -4.52 -6.38 3.50
CA ARG A 2 -3.54 -6.70 2.44
C ARG A 2 -4.18 -6.51 1.07
N LEU A 3 -3.48 -5.78 0.20
CA LEU A 3 -3.87 -5.60 -1.19
C LEU A 3 -2.91 -6.38 -2.08
N VAL A 4 -3.44 -7.27 -2.91
CA VAL A 4 -2.62 -8.06 -3.84
C VAL A 4 -2.69 -7.40 -5.21
N PHE A 5 -1.53 -7.15 -5.80
CA PHE A 5 -1.42 -6.52 -7.13
C PHE A 5 -1.14 -7.55 -8.20
N GLY A 6 -1.50 -7.22 -9.43
CA GLY A 6 -1.11 -8.02 -10.58
C GLY A 6 0.38 -7.92 -10.86
N ASP A 7 0.92 -8.94 -11.53
CA ASP A 7 2.34 -8.98 -11.87
C ASP A 7 2.75 -7.74 -12.68
N GLY A 8 3.78 -7.05 -12.21
CA GLY A 8 4.29 -5.84 -12.86
C GLY A 8 3.38 -4.63 -12.82
N SER A 9 2.22 -4.70 -12.15
CA SER A 9 1.23 -3.64 -12.13
C SER A 9 1.25 -2.86 -10.82
N ALA A 10 1.05 -1.56 -10.89
CA ALA A 10 0.79 -0.69 -9.75
C ALA A 10 -0.67 -0.19 -9.75
N ASP A 11 -1.52 -0.79 -10.57
CA ASP A 11 -2.94 -0.44 -10.60
C ASP A 11 -3.68 -1.16 -9.47
N ILE A 12 -4.45 -0.40 -8.70
CA ILE A 12 -5.26 -0.97 -7.62
C ILE A 12 -6.35 -1.86 -8.22
N PRO A 13 -6.42 -3.15 -7.86
CA PRO A 13 -7.48 -4.01 -8.36
C PRO A 13 -8.84 -3.49 -7.93
N ASP A 14 -9.82 -3.54 -8.84
CA ASP A 14 -11.17 -3.07 -8.54
C ASP A 14 -11.78 -3.81 -7.35
N ALA A 15 -11.46 -5.08 -7.18
CA ALA A 15 -11.94 -5.88 -6.07
C ALA A 15 -11.47 -5.36 -4.70
N SER A 16 -10.38 -4.57 -4.66
CA SER A 16 -9.84 -4.01 -3.42
C SER A 16 -10.45 -2.66 -3.06
N LYS A 17 -11.12 -2.01 -3.99
CA LYS A 17 -11.64 -0.65 -3.78
C LYS A 17 -12.68 -0.55 -2.67
N PRO A 18 -13.65 -1.49 -2.53
CA PRO A 18 -14.60 -1.41 -1.42
C PRO A 18 -13.91 -1.45 -0.06
N ALA A 19 -12.87 -2.26 0.11
CA ALA A 19 -12.12 -2.33 1.36
C ALA A 19 -11.36 -1.03 1.64
N LEU A 20 -10.80 -0.40 0.60
CA LEU A 20 -10.13 0.90 0.74
C LEU A 20 -11.12 2.01 1.08
N ASP A 21 -12.33 1.96 0.51
CA ASP A 21 -13.39 2.92 0.84
C ASP A 21 -13.80 2.80 2.30
N ALA A 22 -13.93 1.57 2.80
CA ALA A 22 -14.23 1.32 4.21
C ALA A 22 -13.11 1.83 5.12
N LEU A 23 -11.86 1.62 4.72
CA LEU A 23 -10.70 2.13 5.46
C LEU A 23 -10.72 3.65 5.51
N ALA A 24 -11.05 4.32 4.40
CA ALA A 24 -11.14 5.77 4.36
C ALA A 24 -12.19 6.28 5.34
N GLN A 25 -13.32 5.60 5.46
CA GLN A 25 -14.37 5.95 6.42
C GLN A 25 -13.87 5.79 7.86
N GLN A 26 -13.15 4.71 8.16
CA GLN A 26 -12.54 4.52 9.49
C GLN A 26 -11.58 5.65 9.83
N LEU A 27 -10.73 6.03 8.90
CA LEU A 27 -9.76 7.10 9.10
C LEU A 27 -10.44 8.45 9.28
N SER A 28 -11.53 8.69 8.57
CA SER A 28 -12.31 9.93 8.70
C SER A 28 -12.99 10.01 10.07
N GLY A 29 -13.37 8.89 10.64
CA GLY A 29 -14.06 8.84 11.93
C GLY A 29 -13.13 8.79 13.14
N ASP A 30 -11.83 8.63 12.94
CA ASP A 30 -10.85 8.53 14.04
C ASP A 30 -9.57 9.25 13.64
N GLU A 31 -9.44 10.51 14.07
CA GLU A 31 -8.31 11.36 13.71
C GLU A 31 -6.98 10.89 14.30
N ALA A 32 -7.02 10.11 15.37
CA ALA A 32 -5.82 9.56 16.00
C ALA A 32 -5.27 8.34 15.24
N LEU A 33 -6.08 7.76 14.35
CA LEU A 33 -5.68 6.57 13.62
C LEU A 33 -4.76 6.95 12.46
N ARG A 34 -3.61 6.28 12.39
CA ARG A 34 -2.65 6.40 11.29
C ARG A 34 -2.47 5.04 10.67
N ILE A 35 -1.92 5.02 9.46
CA ILE A 35 -1.63 3.76 8.78
C ILE A 35 -0.21 3.76 8.23
N GLN A 36 0.36 2.56 8.15
CA GLN A 36 1.63 2.31 7.52
C GLN A 36 1.37 1.50 6.26
N LEU A 37 1.95 1.92 5.14
CA LEU A 37 1.81 1.23 3.85
C LEU A 37 3.13 0.53 3.55
N LEU A 38 3.15 -0.78 3.73
CA LEU A 38 4.33 -1.61 3.47
C LEU A 38 4.16 -2.25 2.10
N ALA A 39 4.89 -1.76 1.12
CA ALA A 39 4.73 -2.18 -0.26
C ALA A 39 5.87 -3.08 -0.71
N TYR A 40 5.50 -4.12 -1.45
CA TYR A 40 6.42 -5.15 -1.93
C TYR A 40 6.21 -5.39 -3.42
N ALA A 41 7.23 -5.96 -4.04
CA ALA A 41 7.16 -6.42 -5.42
C ALA A 41 8.08 -7.61 -5.58
N SER A 42 7.64 -8.62 -6.33
CA SER A 42 8.48 -9.79 -6.61
C SER A 42 9.73 -9.40 -7.39
N GLY A 43 10.79 -10.15 -7.21
CA GLY A 43 12.03 -9.91 -7.93
C GLY A 43 13.20 -10.68 -7.33
N THR A 44 14.34 -10.57 -7.99
CA THR A 44 15.59 -11.18 -7.58
C THR A 44 16.58 -10.09 -7.17
N SER A 45 17.76 -10.50 -6.71
CA SER A 45 18.82 -9.53 -6.40
C SER A 45 19.22 -8.69 -7.63
N ASP A 46 19.13 -9.27 -8.83
CA ASP A 46 19.47 -8.57 -10.08
C ASP A 46 18.41 -7.51 -10.43
N THR A 47 17.19 -7.66 -9.97
CA THR A 47 16.09 -6.75 -10.27
C THR A 47 15.64 -5.93 -9.05
N ALA A 48 16.45 -5.90 -8.00
CA ALA A 48 16.08 -5.27 -6.73
C ALA A 48 15.67 -3.80 -6.87
N SER A 49 16.42 -3.03 -7.69
CA SER A 49 16.08 -1.62 -7.91
C SER A 49 14.75 -1.44 -8.60
N ARG A 50 14.44 -2.31 -9.56
CA ARG A 50 13.17 -2.29 -10.29
C ARG A 50 12.02 -2.65 -9.34
N SER A 51 12.23 -3.68 -8.51
CA SER A 51 11.23 -4.12 -7.52
C SER A 51 10.94 -3.02 -6.52
N ARG A 52 11.97 -2.30 -6.07
CA ARG A 52 11.79 -1.18 -5.15
C ARG A 52 10.96 -0.06 -5.78
N ARG A 53 11.24 0.29 -7.03
CA ARG A 53 10.48 1.33 -7.73
C ARG A 53 9.02 0.91 -7.93
N LEU A 54 8.78 -0.35 -8.28
CA LEU A 54 7.43 -0.86 -8.44
C LEU A 54 6.69 -0.84 -7.09
N SER A 55 7.34 -1.27 -6.01
CA SER A 55 6.73 -1.25 -4.69
C SER A 55 6.38 0.18 -4.26
N LEU A 56 7.26 1.15 -4.54
CA LEU A 56 6.95 2.55 -4.25
C LEU A 56 5.73 3.02 -5.05
N SER A 57 5.66 2.68 -6.34
CA SER A 57 4.52 3.05 -7.18
C SER A 57 3.22 2.47 -6.63
N ARG A 58 3.26 1.24 -6.11
CA ARG A 58 2.09 0.60 -5.50
C ARG A 58 1.65 1.32 -4.23
N ALA A 59 2.60 1.67 -3.37
CA ALA A 59 2.30 2.41 -2.14
C ALA A 59 1.71 3.79 -2.46
N LEU A 60 2.28 4.47 -3.45
CA LEU A 60 1.79 5.78 -3.86
C LEU A 60 0.41 5.70 -4.51
N ALA A 61 0.10 4.61 -5.21
CA ALA A 61 -1.24 4.39 -5.76
C ALA A 61 -2.28 4.28 -4.66
N VAL A 62 -1.98 3.51 -3.60
CA VAL A 62 -2.87 3.37 -2.43
C VAL A 62 -3.02 4.71 -1.72
N ARG A 63 -1.91 5.40 -1.50
CA ARG A 63 -1.92 6.73 -0.85
C ARG A 63 -2.76 7.72 -1.64
N SER A 64 -2.59 7.78 -2.96
CA SER A 64 -3.35 8.69 -3.82
C SER A 64 -4.84 8.38 -3.78
N TYR A 65 -5.19 7.10 -3.75
CA TYR A 65 -6.59 6.69 -3.65
C TYR A 65 -7.23 7.23 -2.36
N LEU A 66 -6.53 7.08 -1.24
CA LEU A 66 -7.03 7.54 0.06
C LEU A 66 -7.05 9.07 0.14
N ILE A 67 -6.07 9.75 -0.46
CA ILE A 67 -6.07 11.22 -0.54
C ILE A 67 -7.32 11.71 -1.30
N ALA A 68 -7.67 11.03 -2.40
CA ALA A 68 -8.88 11.36 -3.17
C ALA A 68 -10.16 11.16 -2.35
N LYS A 69 -10.11 10.36 -1.29
CA LYS A 69 -11.22 10.15 -0.36
C LYS A 69 -11.17 11.12 0.83
N GLY A 70 -10.26 12.08 0.84
CA GLY A 70 -10.18 13.11 1.87
C GLY A 70 -9.21 12.82 3.01
N ILE A 71 -8.39 11.78 2.91
CA ILE A 71 -7.43 11.44 3.96
C ILE A 71 -6.12 12.18 3.70
N ARG A 72 -5.60 12.87 4.71
CA ARG A 72 -4.36 13.63 4.59
C ARG A 72 -3.15 12.71 4.48
N SER A 73 -2.18 13.09 3.63
CA SER A 73 -0.96 12.30 3.44
C SER A 73 -0.14 12.13 4.72
N THR A 74 -0.23 13.09 5.65
CA THR A 74 0.47 13.02 6.93
C THR A 74 -0.01 11.88 7.84
N ARG A 75 -1.15 11.28 7.52
CA ARG A 75 -1.68 10.14 8.27
C ARG A 75 -1.22 8.80 7.71
N MET A 76 -0.42 8.82 6.65
CA MET A 76 0.03 7.63 5.95
C MET A 76 1.55 7.62 5.87
N ASP A 77 2.16 6.55 6.38
CA ASP A 77 3.60 6.34 6.34
C ASP A 77 3.91 5.31 5.25
N VAL A 78 4.69 5.68 4.25
CA VAL A 78 4.97 4.84 3.09
C VAL A 78 6.35 4.21 3.22
N ARG A 79 6.41 2.88 3.04
CA ARG A 79 7.66 2.13 2.98
C ARG A 79 7.67 1.25 1.75
N ALA A 80 8.61 1.52 0.86
CA ALA A 80 8.83 0.73 -0.34
C ALA A 80 9.93 -0.30 -0.06
N LEU A 81 9.53 -1.55 0.13
CA LEU A 81 10.42 -2.62 0.57
C LEU A 81 10.90 -3.51 -0.58
N GLY A 82 10.41 -3.28 -1.80
CA GLY A 82 10.86 -3.98 -2.99
C GLY A 82 10.68 -5.48 -2.89
N ASN A 83 11.73 -6.22 -3.23
CA ASN A 83 11.69 -7.68 -3.16
C ASN A 83 12.10 -8.25 -1.79
N ASN A 84 12.24 -7.38 -0.79
CA ASN A 84 12.54 -7.79 0.58
C ASN A 84 11.24 -8.21 1.29
N VAL A 85 10.71 -9.35 0.89
CA VAL A 85 9.40 -9.82 1.32
C VAL A 85 9.51 -11.24 1.87
N GLU A 86 8.80 -11.50 2.95
CA GLU A 86 8.66 -12.83 3.53
C GLU A 86 7.25 -13.33 3.24
N GLY A 87 7.17 -14.58 2.80
CA GLY A 87 5.90 -15.23 2.46
C GLY A 87 5.35 -14.78 1.12
N SER A 88 4.15 -15.25 0.82
CA SER A 88 3.46 -14.93 -0.43
C SER A 88 2.03 -14.46 -0.15
N PRO A 89 1.45 -13.68 -1.06
CA PRO A 89 2.02 -13.22 -2.33
C PRO A 89 3.08 -12.14 -2.14
N ALA A 90 4.06 -12.08 -3.05
CA ALA A 90 5.12 -11.09 -3.01
C ALA A 90 4.69 -9.73 -3.57
N ASP A 91 3.69 -9.72 -4.45
CA ASP A 91 3.19 -8.50 -5.09
C ASP A 91 2.02 -7.95 -4.28
N ARG A 92 2.34 -7.17 -3.23
CA ARG A 92 1.31 -6.72 -2.30
C ARG A 92 1.66 -5.40 -1.62
N VAL A 93 0.65 -4.78 -1.06
CA VAL A 93 0.79 -3.70 -0.08
C VAL A 93 0.06 -4.12 1.19
N ASP A 94 0.78 -4.16 2.29
CA ASP A 94 0.20 -4.41 3.61
C ASP A 94 -0.12 -3.06 4.26
N ILE A 95 -1.34 -2.90 4.72
CA ILE A 95 -1.80 -1.68 5.41
C ILE A 95 -1.94 -2.00 6.89
N ILE A 96 -1.10 -1.35 7.70
CA ILE A 96 -1.02 -1.62 9.14
C ILE A 96 -1.55 -0.41 9.89
N PRO A 97 -2.68 -0.54 10.60
CA PRO A 97 -3.18 0.58 11.41
C PRO A 97 -2.28 0.83 12.62
N GLN A 98 -2.11 2.12 12.93
CA GLN A 98 -1.31 2.56 14.08
C GLN A 98 -2.04 3.68 14.80
N LYS A 99 -2.24 3.53 16.10
CA LYS A 99 -2.75 4.63 16.91
C LYS A 99 -1.60 5.41 17.51
N SER A 100 -1.68 6.71 17.42
CA SER A 100 -0.70 7.60 18.03
C SER A 100 -1.12 8.05 19.42
#